data_bd76171a97ed573048180723eb168901
#
_entry.id   bd76171a97ed573048180723eb168901
#
_cell.length_a   1.000
_cell.length_b   1.000
_cell.length_c   1.000
_cell.angle_alpha   90.00
_cell.angle_beta   90.00
_cell.angle_gamma   90.00
#
_symmetry.space_group_name_H-M   'P 1'
#
loop_
_entity.id
_entity.type
_entity.pdbx_description
1 polymer ?
#
loop_
_entity_poly.entity_id
_entity_poly.type
_entity_poly.pdbx_seq_one_letter_code
_entity_poly.pdbx_strand_id
1 'polypeptide(L)'
;MPEHYDSMETRDPAVREREQFARLSEIVARAMTAPGWAKHLSGVNPKAVTSRAALASLPVLRKSDISALQKEHPPFGGLNVTAGNKVRRLLMSPGPIFEPEGAGADWWGTARALYAAGVRPGDIVHNSFAYHLTPGGFILESGAHALGCADRSSLATE
;
A
#
# COMPACT_ATOMS: atom_id res chain seq x y z
N MET A 1 19.27 -21.05 -1.28
CA MET A 1 18.01 -20.36 -1.04
C MET A 1 17.34 -20.07 -2.38
N PRO A 2 16.00 -19.96 -2.49
CA PRO A 2 15.37 -19.66 -3.76
C PRO A 2 15.84 -18.29 -4.29
N GLU A 3 15.96 -18.19 -5.61
CA GLU A 3 16.37 -16.98 -6.31
C GLU A 3 15.29 -15.88 -6.21
N HIS A 4 14.01 -16.29 -6.16
CA HIS A 4 12.85 -15.40 -6.12
C HIS A 4 12.08 -15.54 -4.80
N TYR A 5 11.42 -14.48 -4.37
CA TYR A 5 10.61 -14.47 -3.17
C TYR A 5 9.46 -15.49 -3.24
N ASP A 6 8.77 -15.52 -4.36
CA ASP A 6 7.73 -16.52 -4.66
C ASP A 6 7.56 -16.72 -6.18
N SER A 7 6.70 -17.67 -6.55
CA SER A 7 6.37 -17.99 -7.94
C SER A 7 5.68 -16.85 -8.70
N MET A 8 5.22 -15.82 -8.02
CA MET A 8 4.58 -14.67 -8.67
C MET A 8 5.59 -13.82 -9.47
N GLU A 9 6.88 -13.89 -9.13
CA GLU A 9 7.93 -13.15 -9.84
C GLU A 9 8.29 -13.78 -11.18
N THR A 10 8.13 -15.08 -11.31
CA THR A 10 8.49 -15.85 -12.52
C THR A 10 7.32 -16.14 -13.43
N ARG A 11 6.12 -15.61 -13.14
CA ARG A 11 4.94 -15.78 -13.99
C ARG A 11 5.17 -15.23 -15.39
N ASP A 12 4.65 -15.92 -16.39
CA ASP A 12 4.58 -15.38 -17.74
C ASP A 12 3.94 -13.98 -17.75
N PRO A 13 4.55 -12.98 -18.41
CA PRO A 13 4.09 -11.60 -18.40
C PRO A 13 2.64 -11.43 -18.89
N ALA A 14 2.21 -12.19 -19.90
CA ALA A 14 0.85 -12.10 -20.43
C ALA A 14 -0.18 -12.72 -19.46
N VAL A 15 0.21 -13.80 -18.76
CA VAL A 15 -0.60 -14.39 -17.69
C VAL A 15 -0.75 -13.40 -16.55
N ARG A 16 0.36 -12.80 -16.10
CA ARG A 16 0.36 -11.80 -15.04
C ARG A 16 -0.54 -10.60 -15.37
N GLU A 17 -0.41 -10.06 -16.57
CA GLU A 17 -1.22 -8.93 -17.02
C GLU A 17 -2.70 -9.25 -17.03
N ARG A 18 -3.08 -10.39 -17.59
CA ARG A 18 -4.47 -10.86 -17.62
C ARG A 18 -5.06 -11.00 -16.22
N GLU A 19 -4.32 -11.60 -15.28
CA GLU A 19 -4.75 -11.73 -13.89
C GLU A 19 -4.89 -10.39 -13.18
N GLN A 20 -3.99 -9.44 -13.42
CA GLN A 20 -4.06 -8.10 -12.85
C GLN A 20 -5.29 -7.35 -13.35
N PHE A 21 -5.58 -7.39 -14.65
CA PHE A 21 -6.77 -6.73 -15.19
C PHE A 21 -8.07 -7.42 -14.80
N ALA A 22 -8.09 -8.74 -14.63
CA ALA A 22 -9.27 -9.44 -14.10
C ALA A 22 -9.64 -8.94 -12.69
N ARG A 23 -8.65 -8.60 -11.86
CA ARG A 23 -8.86 -8.07 -10.49
C ARG A 23 -9.12 -6.56 -10.45
N LEU A 24 -8.74 -5.82 -11.49
CA LEU A 24 -8.77 -4.36 -11.47
C LEU A 24 -10.19 -3.82 -11.33
N SER A 25 -11.16 -4.39 -12.04
CA SER A 25 -12.56 -3.95 -11.93
C SER A 25 -13.13 -4.13 -10.52
N GLU A 26 -12.75 -5.19 -9.81
CA GLU A 26 -13.15 -5.44 -8.42
C GLU A 26 -12.50 -4.43 -7.46
N ILE A 27 -11.22 -4.10 -7.70
CA ILE A 27 -10.50 -3.11 -6.90
C ILE A 27 -11.14 -1.74 -7.06
N VAL A 28 -11.47 -1.33 -8.30
CA VAL A 28 -12.15 -0.05 -8.57
C VAL A 28 -13.53 -0.04 -7.94
N ALA A 29 -14.32 -1.10 -8.10
CA ALA A 29 -15.64 -1.22 -7.48
C ALA A 29 -15.56 -1.12 -5.95
N ARG A 30 -14.59 -1.80 -5.35
CA ARG A 30 -14.35 -1.73 -3.90
C ARG A 30 -13.92 -0.33 -3.46
N ALA A 31 -13.03 0.33 -4.20
CA ALA A 31 -12.63 1.71 -3.88
C ALA A 31 -13.84 2.64 -3.87
N MET A 32 -14.73 2.51 -4.85
CA MET A 32 -15.95 3.32 -4.96
C MET A 32 -17.00 3.06 -3.87
N THR A 33 -16.80 2.09 -2.98
CA THR A 33 -17.63 1.97 -1.75
C THR A 33 -17.29 3.05 -0.72
N ALA A 34 -16.13 3.68 -0.83
CA ALA A 34 -15.75 4.83 -0.01
C ALA A 34 -16.24 6.13 -0.68
N PRO A 35 -16.90 7.05 0.06
CA PRO A 35 -17.57 8.21 -0.53
C PRO A 35 -16.62 9.15 -1.28
N GLY A 36 -15.39 9.32 -0.82
CA GLY A 36 -14.38 10.13 -1.50
C GLY A 36 -13.99 9.55 -2.86
N TRP A 37 -13.78 8.24 -2.93
CA TRP A 37 -13.53 7.57 -4.19
C TRP A 37 -14.75 7.55 -5.11
N ALA A 38 -15.97 7.36 -4.58
CA ALA A 38 -17.19 7.41 -5.37
C ALA A 38 -17.38 8.80 -6.02
N LYS A 39 -17.05 9.87 -5.30
CA LYS A 39 -17.07 11.25 -5.83
C LYS A 39 -16.00 11.45 -6.89
N HIS A 40 -14.75 11.03 -6.61
CA HIS A 40 -13.61 11.21 -7.51
C HIS A 40 -13.76 10.43 -8.82
N LEU A 41 -14.28 9.21 -8.75
CA LEU A 41 -14.52 8.32 -9.89
C LEU A 41 -15.97 8.41 -10.42
N SER A 42 -16.64 9.53 -10.19
CA SER A 42 -18.03 9.72 -10.65
C SER A 42 -18.13 9.49 -12.15
N GLY A 43 -19.12 8.69 -12.57
CA GLY A 43 -19.33 8.33 -13.98
C GLY A 43 -18.46 7.16 -14.48
N VAL A 44 -17.50 6.67 -13.68
CA VAL A 44 -16.72 5.48 -14.03
C VAL A 44 -17.55 4.21 -13.83
N ASN A 45 -17.61 3.35 -14.85
CA ASN A 45 -18.13 2.00 -14.71
C ASN A 45 -16.98 1.05 -14.33
N PRO A 46 -16.91 0.54 -13.09
CA PRO A 46 -15.82 -0.34 -12.68
C PRO A 46 -15.64 -1.57 -13.56
N LYS A 47 -16.74 -2.15 -14.07
CA LYS A 47 -16.70 -3.33 -14.92
C LYS A 47 -16.05 -3.09 -16.28
N ALA A 48 -15.94 -1.84 -16.71
CA ALA A 48 -15.28 -1.47 -17.95
C ALA A 48 -13.76 -1.28 -17.79
N VAL A 49 -13.24 -1.25 -16.55
CA VAL A 49 -11.81 -1.02 -16.27
C VAL A 49 -11.05 -2.35 -16.32
N THR A 50 -10.83 -2.85 -17.53
CA THR A 50 -10.26 -4.20 -17.77
C THR A 50 -8.99 -4.18 -18.63
N SER A 51 -8.44 -3.00 -18.91
CA SER A 51 -7.25 -2.84 -19.78
C SER A 51 -6.39 -1.67 -19.37
N ARG A 52 -5.16 -1.59 -19.90
CA ARG A 52 -4.27 -0.44 -19.71
C ARG A 52 -4.90 0.87 -20.19
N ALA A 53 -5.56 0.85 -21.33
CA ALA A 53 -6.23 2.02 -21.88
C ALA A 53 -7.37 2.49 -20.98
N ALA A 54 -8.20 1.56 -20.49
CA ALA A 54 -9.27 1.89 -19.57
C ALA A 54 -8.72 2.41 -18.22
N LEU A 55 -7.65 1.84 -17.70
CA LEU A 55 -6.98 2.34 -16.50
C LEU A 55 -6.42 3.75 -16.71
N ALA A 56 -5.77 4.01 -17.86
CA ALA A 56 -5.19 5.30 -18.19
C ALA A 56 -6.24 6.42 -18.36
N SER A 57 -7.49 6.06 -18.63
CA SER A 57 -8.59 7.03 -18.74
C SER A 57 -9.21 7.45 -17.40
N LEU A 58 -8.83 6.78 -16.29
CA LEU A 58 -9.34 7.16 -14.97
C LEU A 58 -8.76 8.51 -14.53
N PRO A 59 -9.54 9.33 -13.81
CA PRO A 59 -9.03 10.56 -13.24
C PRO A 59 -7.94 10.26 -12.19
N VAL A 60 -6.84 11.01 -12.26
CA VAL A 60 -5.73 10.88 -11.31
C VAL A 60 -6.03 11.68 -10.04
N LEU A 61 -6.01 11.02 -8.89
CA LEU A 61 -6.02 11.70 -7.60
C LEU A 61 -4.58 12.10 -7.25
N ARG A 62 -4.35 13.40 -7.11
CA ARG A 62 -3.01 13.92 -6.76
C ARG A 62 -2.83 13.92 -5.25
N LYS A 63 -1.63 13.59 -4.78
CA LYS A 63 -1.30 13.59 -3.35
C LYS A 63 -1.52 14.97 -2.71
N SER A 64 -1.27 16.06 -3.43
CA SER A 64 -1.57 17.44 -2.99
C SER A 64 -3.02 17.66 -2.58
N ASP A 65 -3.96 16.97 -3.22
CA ASP A 65 -5.39 17.16 -3.02
C ASP A 65 -5.92 16.40 -1.80
N ILE A 66 -5.19 15.34 -1.39
CA ILE A 66 -5.59 14.47 -0.28
C ILE A 66 -5.65 15.24 1.04
N SER A 67 -4.70 16.14 1.29
CA SER A 67 -4.69 16.94 2.52
C SER A 67 -5.96 17.80 2.68
N ALA A 68 -6.45 18.39 1.58
CA ALA A 68 -7.69 19.14 1.59
C ALA A 68 -8.91 18.24 1.85
N LEU A 69 -8.97 17.09 1.17
CA LEU A 69 -10.03 16.10 1.38
C LEU A 69 -10.07 15.58 2.82
N GLN A 70 -8.91 15.36 3.45
CA GLN A 70 -8.83 14.88 4.83
C GLN A 70 -9.25 15.95 5.85
N LYS A 71 -9.06 17.23 5.54
CA LYS A 71 -9.60 18.33 6.36
C LYS A 71 -11.10 18.44 6.26
N GLU A 72 -11.65 18.22 5.06
CA GLU A 72 -13.10 18.26 4.81
C GLU A 72 -13.81 17.05 5.42
N HIS A 73 -13.21 15.87 5.31
CA HIS A 73 -13.75 14.59 5.79
C HIS A 73 -12.71 13.79 6.59
N PRO A 74 -12.43 14.17 7.85
CA PRO A 74 -11.44 13.49 8.68
C PRO A 74 -11.80 12.03 8.99
N PRO A 75 -10.79 11.15 9.23
CA PRO A 75 -9.37 11.42 9.07
C PRO A 75 -8.84 11.12 7.67
N PHE A 76 -9.57 10.42 6.81
CA PHE A 76 -9.07 9.85 5.57
C PHE A 76 -9.66 10.46 4.29
N GLY A 77 -10.38 11.56 4.37
CA GLY A 77 -10.95 12.22 3.17
C GLY A 77 -12.04 11.39 2.47
N GLY A 78 -12.67 10.45 3.18
CA GLY A 78 -13.58 9.49 2.55
C GLY A 78 -12.91 8.49 1.60
N LEU A 79 -11.59 8.33 1.64
CA LEU A 79 -10.84 7.46 0.73
C LEU A 79 -10.55 6.06 1.30
N ASN A 80 -10.75 5.85 2.60
CA ASN A 80 -10.45 4.58 3.25
C ASN A 80 -11.61 3.58 3.12
N VAL A 81 -11.29 2.37 2.65
CA VAL A 81 -12.21 1.23 2.58
C VAL A 81 -11.95 0.17 3.67
N THR A 82 -10.95 0.39 4.52
CA THR A 82 -10.61 -0.51 5.63
C THR A 82 -11.53 -0.18 6.82
N ALA A 83 -12.23 -1.19 7.34
CA ALA A 83 -13.06 -1.01 8.53
C ALA A 83 -12.20 -0.50 9.71
N GLY A 84 -12.74 0.42 10.50
CA GLY A 84 -11.98 1.08 11.58
C GLY A 84 -11.38 0.10 12.60
N ASN A 85 -12.07 -0.99 12.93
CA ASN A 85 -11.59 -2.04 13.81
C ASN A 85 -10.47 -2.93 13.20
N LYS A 86 -10.13 -2.75 11.93
CA LYS A 86 -9.04 -3.42 11.22
C LYS A 86 -7.86 -2.49 10.94
N VAL A 87 -7.95 -1.23 11.32
CA VAL A 87 -6.82 -0.30 11.28
C VAL A 87 -5.96 -0.56 12.51
N ARG A 88 -4.71 -0.92 12.29
CA ARG A 88 -3.73 -1.20 13.35
C ARG A 88 -3.03 0.06 13.84
N ARG A 89 -2.66 0.92 12.90
CA ARG A 89 -2.01 2.22 13.17
C ARG A 89 -2.62 3.30 12.30
N LEU A 90 -2.64 4.49 12.84
CA LEU A 90 -2.90 5.72 12.10
C LEU A 90 -1.58 6.48 12.02
N LEU A 91 -1.04 6.56 10.83
CA LEU A 91 0.25 7.20 10.56
C LEU A 91 0.04 8.51 9.82
N MET A 92 1.05 9.36 9.82
CA MET A 92 1.02 10.65 9.16
C MET A 92 2.29 10.85 8.34
N SER A 93 2.15 10.88 7.02
CA SER A 93 3.26 11.24 6.13
C SER A 93 3.39 12.75 5.97
N PRO A 94 4.55 13.26 5.53
CA PRO A 94 4.71 14.70 5.25
C PRO A 94 3.66 15.22 4.28
N GLY A 95 3.00 16.33 4.68
CA GLY A 95 1.94 16.92 3.87
C GLY A 95 0.89 17.75 4.62
N PRO A 96 0.44 17.53 5.89
CA PRO A 96 0.30 16.26 6.59
C PRO A 96 -0.82 15.39 5.97
N ILE A 97 -0.56 14.11 5.79
CA ILE A 97 -1.53 13.16 5.21
C ILE A 97 -1.65 11.96 6.13
N PHE A 98 -2.85 11.65 6.58
CA PHE A 98 -3.13 10.49 7.40
C PHE A 98 -3.24 9.23 6.55
N GLU A 99 -2.54 8.19 6.97
CA GLU A 99 -2.44 6.91 6.28
C GLU A 99 -2.80 5.77 7.23
N PRO A 100 -3.86 4.98 6.94
CA PRO A 100 -4.21 3.84 7.76
C PRO A 100 -3.30 2.65 7.46
N GLU A 101 -2.78 2.01 8.49
CA GLU A 101 -2.14 0.69 8.39
C GLU A 101 -3.11 -0.38 8.88
N GLY A 102 -3.34 -1.41 8.09
CA GLY A 102 -4.16 -2.55 8.48
C GLY A 102 -3.37 -3.63 9.21
N ALA A 103 -4.05 -4.69 9.64
CA ALA A 103 -3.50 -5.75 10.48
C ALA A 103 -2.76 -6.87 9.73
N GLY A 104 -2.47 -6.72 8.43
CA GLY A 104 -1.71 -7.71 7.65
C GLY A 104 -0.24 -7.80 8.09
N ALA A 105 0.37 -8.98 7.97
CA ALA A 105 1.77 -9.20 8.34
C ALA A 105 2.73 -8.33 7.52
N ASP A 106 2.49 -8.20 6.22
CA ASP A 106 3.22 -7.31 5.30
C ASP A 106 2.22 -6.40 4.58
N TRP A 107 1.56 -5.53 5.36
CA TRP A 107 0.52 -4.63 4.85
C TRP A 107 1.01 -3.76 3.69
N TRP A 108 2.27 -3.33 3.76
CA TRP A 108 2.89 -2.45 2.79
C TRP A 108 3.49 -3.19 1.59
N GLY A 109 3.59 -4.51 1.64
CA GLY A 109 4.14 -5.34 0.57
C GLY A 109 5.66 -5.21 0.42
N THR A 110 6.39 -4.89 1.49
CA THR A 110 7.82 -4.56 1.46
C THR A 110 8.72 -5.80 1.49
N ALA A 111 8.24 -6.94 1.97
CA ALA A 111 9.02 -8.18 2.04
C ALA A 111 9.62 -8.56 0.69
N ARG A 112 8.85 -8.46 -0.39
CA ARG A 112 9.32 -8.74 -1.75
C ARG A 112 10.44 -7.79 -2.19
N ALA A 113 10.34 -6.51 -1.87
CA ALA A 113 11.36 -5.52 -2.20
C ALA A 113 12.66 -5.78 -1.44
N LEU A 114 12.57 -6.11 -0.14
CA LEU A 114 13.72 -6.47 0.68
C LEU A 114 14.37 -7.76 0.18
N TYR A 115 13.59 -8.77 -0.18
CA TYR A 115 14.09 -10.01 -0.75
C TYR A 115 14.84 -9.78 -2.08
N ALA A 116 14.29 -8.95 -2.96
CA ALA A 116 14.94 -8.56 -4.21
C ALA A 116 16.23 -7.77 -3.98
N ALA A 117 16.31 -6.99 -2.89
CA ALA A 117 17.53 -6.31 -2.45
C ALA A 117 18.58 -7.24 -1.80
N GLY A 118 18.29 -8.52 -1.63
CA GLY A 118 19.22 -9.51 -1.10
C GLY A 118 18.98 -9.89 0.35
N VAL A 119 18.03 -9.30 1.05
CA VAL A 119 17.66 -9.69 2.43
C VAL A 119 17.07 -11.08 2.45
N ARG A 120 17.46 -11.91 3.43
CA ARG A 120 17.05 -13.32 3.53
C ARG A 120 16.54 -13.64 4.94
N PRO A 121 15.69 -14.68 5.10
CA PRO A 121 15.25 -15.14 6.41
C PRO A 121 16.44 -15.41 7.35
N GLY A 122 16.34 -14.88 8.56
CA GLY A 122 17.39 -14.96 9.58
C GLY A 122 18.40 -13.82 9.57
N ASP A 123 18.35 -12.92 8.59
CA ASP A 123 19.19 -11.71 8.60
C ASP A 123 18.77 -10.74 9.71
N ILE A 124 19.69 -9.87 10.10
CA ILE A 124 19.42 -8.74 10.99
C ILE A 124 19.35 -7.48 10.14
N VAL A 125 18.17 -6.88 10.09
CA VAL A 125 17.94 -5.63 9.35
C VAL A 125 18.11 -4.46 10.29
N HIS A 126 19.03 -3.53 9.97
CA HIS A 126 19.14 -2.26 10.68
C HIS A 126 18.27 -1.21 10.02
N ASN A 127 17.23 -0.78 10.72
CA ASN A 127 16.27 0.21 10.24
C ASN A 127 16.51 1.56 10.92
N SER A 128 17.02 2.51 10.15
CA SER A 128 17.34 3.87 10.62
C SER A 128 16.22 4.90 10.38
N PHE A 129 15.05 4.46 9.89
CA PHE A 129 13.91 5.35 9.74
C PHE A 129 13.26 5.70 11.08
N ALA A 130 12.70 6.89 11.17
CA ALA A 130 11.94 7.32 12.33
C ALA A 130 10.64 6.53 12.52
N TYR A 131 10.34 6.21 13.78
CA TYR A 131 9.13 5.48 14.20
C TYR A 131 8.06 6.37 14.85
N HIS A 132 8.15 7.67 14.74
CA HIS A 132 7.18 8.58 15.37
C HIS A 132 5.77 8.39 14.79
N LEU A 133 5.25 9.40 14.13
CA LEU A 133 3.95 9.31 13.45
C LEU A 133 4.09 8.90 11.98
N THR A 134 5.31 8.85 11.45
CA THR A 134 5.56 8.58 10.03
C THR A 134 5.56 7.08 9.71
N PRO A 135 5.14 6.68 8.51
CA PRO A 135 5.05 5.27 8.15
C PRO A 135 6.40 4.60 7.82
N GLY A 136 7.47 5.38 7.56
CA GLY A 136 8.72 4.86 6.97
C GLY A 136 9.34 3.69 7.72
N GLY A 137 9.53 3.82 9.04
CA GLY A 137 10.08 2.74 9.88
C GLY A 137 9.19 1.50 9.88
N PHE A 138 7.88 1.70 10.05
CA PHE A 138 6.91 0.58 10.08
C PHE A 138 6.78 -0.15 8.74
N ILE A 139 6.97 0.55 7.61
CA ILE A 139 6.96 -0.05 6.28
C ILE A 139 8.09 -1.09 6.16
N LEU A 140 9.32 -0.71 6.50
CA LEU A 140 10.47 -1.60 6.39
C LEU A 140 10.45 -2.70 7.44
N GLU A 141 10.09 -2.38 8.69
CA GLU A 141 9.93 -3.35 9.78
C GLU A 141 8.95 -4.46 9.41
N SER A 142 7.78 -4.10 8.88
CA SER A 142 6.76 -5.10 8.50
C SER A 142 7.28 -6.08 7.45
N GLY A 143 8.02 -5.59 6.46
CA GLY A 143 8.64 -6.42 5.44
C GLY A 143 9.76 -7.32 5.97
N ALA A 144 10.62 -6.79 6.86
CA ALA A 144 11.68 -7.57 7.49
C ALA A 144 11.10 -8.71 8.35
N HIS A 145 10.09 -8.42 9.17
CA HIS A 145 9.40 -9.43 9.97
C HIS A 145 8.69 -10.49 9.11
N ALA A 146 8.05 -10.07 8.02
CA ALA A 146 7.39 -11.00 7.09
C ALA A 146 8.37 -11.93 6.37
N LEU A 147 9.64 -11.52 6.22
CA LEU A 147 10.73 -12.36 5.73
C LEU A 147 11.31 -13.29 6.80
N GLY A 148 10.97 -13.10 8.07
CA GLY A 148 11.59 -13.84 9.18
C GLY A 148 12.96 -13.27 9.58
N CYS A 149 13.17 -11.98 9.36
CA CYS A 149 14.34 -11.25 9.82
C CYS A 149 14.12 -10.67 11.20
N ALA A 150 15.21 -10.48 11.97
CA ALA A 150 15.19 -9.62 13.14
C ALA A 150 15.37 -8.15 12.69
N ASP A 151 14.51 -7.26 13.17
CA ASP A 151 14.68 -5.82 12.97
C ASP A 151 15.36 -5.18 14.18
N ARG A 152 16.44 -4.44 13.93
CA ARG A 152 17.07 -3.56 14.90
C ARG A 152 16.68 -2.12 14.55
N SER A 153 15.68 -1.60 15.21
CA SER A 153 15.37 -0.17 15.15
C SER A 153 16.44 0.61 15.93
N SER A 154 17.08 1.57 15.28
CA SER A 154 17.79 2.62 16.01
C SER A 154 16.79 3.70 16.34
N LEU A 155 16.58 3.97 17.62
CA LEU A 155 16.10 5.29 18.01
C LEU A 155 17.16 6.27 17.49
N ALA A 156 16.75 7.21 16.64
CA ALA A 156 17.60 8.34 16.34
C ALA A 156 17.89 9.02 17.69
N THR A 157 19.07 8.77 18.24
CA THR A 157 19.60 9.59 19.31
C THR A 157 19.86 10.94 18.70
N GLU A 158 19.21 11.95 19.24
CA GLU A 158 19.40 13.37 18.96
C GLU A 158 20.87 13.75 18.87
#